data_fb4806b71a13f925e19f2f2a6179d5e4
#
_entry.id   fb4806b71a13f925e19f2f2a6179d5e4
#
_cell.length_a   1.000
_cell.length_b   1.000
_cell.length_c   1.000
_cell.angle_alpha   90.00
_cell.angle_beta   90.00
_cell.angle_gamma   90.00
#
_symmetry.space_group_name_H-M   'P 1'
#
loop_
_entity.id
_entity.type
_entity.pdbx_description
1 polymer ?
#
loop_
_entity_poly.entity_id
_entity_poly.type
_entity_poly.pdbx_seq_one_letter_code
_entity_poly.pdbx_strand_id
1 'polypeptide(L)'
;MEFINKIKQHYEQWARVTPQGLLYDRALFWLFVVLLLIGLVAVTSASMPYSARVFNDTFYFAKRDAVYVLLSLATCYLTLQISSSQWEKWHAKVFLLAIVLLILVLGIGTSVNGAKRWISLGILNFQPAEFAKLALTCFLASYFTRRYDEVRGKKFSAAKPFIVMGVLGIFLLAQPDLGSTVVLFVITFGMLXXXXPLACFLLSVRIFGNLFC
;
A
#
# COMPACT_ATOMS: atom_id res chain seq x y z
N MET A 1 -19.12 -13.87 -27.40
CA MET A 1 -17.98 -14.79 -27.35
C MET A 1 -16.68 -14.17 -27.84
N GLU A 2 -16.71 -13.48 -28.95
CA GLU A 2 -15.52 -12.85 -29.59
C GLU A 2 -14.82 -11.81 -28.69
N PHE A 3 -15.57 -10.98 -27.97
CA PHE A 3 -15.06 -9.94 -27.05
C PHE A 3 -14.26 -10.56 -25.88
N ILE A 4 -14.79 -11.65 -25.32
CA ILE A 4 -14.13 -12.37 -24.21
C ILE A 4 -12.81 -13.02 -24.69
N ASN A 5 -12.82 -13.61 -25.87
CA ASN A 5 -11.63 -14.20 -26.48
C ASN A 5 -10.56 -13.14 -26.77
N LYS A 6 -10.98 -11.96 -27.20
CA LYS A 6 -10.08 -10.82 -27.46
C LYS A 6 -9.42 -10.32 -26.17
N ILE A 7 -10.18 -10.21 -25.06
CA ILE A 7 -9.67 -9.85 -23.76
C ILE A 7 -8.70 -10.93 -23.26
N LYS A 8 -9.06 -12.21 -23.39
CA LYS A 8 -8.22 -13.34 -22.98
C LYS A 8 -6.90 -13.36 -23.79
N GLN A 9 -6.96 -13.18 -25.08
CA GLN A 9 -5.76 -13.09 -25.94
C GLN A 9 -4.87 -11.90 -25.54
N HIS A 10 -5.49 -10.75 -25.27
CA HIS A 10 -4.75 -9.56 -24.83
C HIS A 10 -4.07 -9.78 -23.47
N TYR A 11 -4.78 -10.42 -22.53
CA TYR A 11 -4.23 -10.78 -21.21
C TYR A 11 -3.09 -11.82 -21.35
N GLU A 12 -3.27 -12.85 -22.17
CA GLU A 12 -2.23 -13.86 -22.40
C GLU A 12 -1.01 -13.28 -23.12
N GLN A 13 -1.23 -12.36 -24.06
CA GLN A 13 -0.15 -11.61 -24.72
C GLN A 13 0.60 -10.75 -23.70
N TRP A 14 -0.14 -10.03 -22.85
CA TRP A 14 0.45 -9.19 -21.80
C TRP A 14 1.22 -10.02 -20.77
N ALA A 15 0.69 -11.16 -20.38
CA ALA A 15 1.34 -12.09 -19.44
C ALA A 15 2.61 -12.73 -20.02
N ARG A 16 2.68 -12.90 -21.36
CA ARG A 16 3.87 -13.45 -22.04
C ARG A 16 4.98 -12.42 -22.27
N VAL A 17 4.64 -11.14 -22.21
CA VAL A 17 5.59 -10.04 -22.48
C VAL A 17 6.47 -9.73 -21.25
N THR A 18 6.10 -10.22 -20.05
CA THR A 18 7.01 -10.13 -18.91
C THR A 18 8.17 -11.13 -19.11
N PRO A 19 9.39 -10.66 -19.36
CA PRO A 19 10.53 -11.57 -19.47
C PRO A 19 10.67 -12.35 -18.15
N GLN A 20 10.65 -13.65 -18.25
CA GLN A 20 10.86 -14.52 -17.09
C GLN A 20 12.22 -14.16 -16.47
N GLY A 21 12.20 -13.54 -15.30
CA GLY A 21 13.40 -13.14 -14.59
C GLY A 21 13.42 -11.72 -14.03
N LEU A 22 12.51 -10.86 -14.46
CA LEU A 22 12.39 -9.52 -13.85
C LEU A 22 11.29 -9.52 -12.79
N LEU A 23 11.67 -9.16 -11.55
CA LEU A 23 10.78 -9.11 -10.40
C LEU A 23 9.81 -7.90 -10.46
N TYR A 24 9.93 -7.05 -11.49
CA TYR A 24 9.14 -5.82 -11.59
C TYR A 24 8.88 -5.45 -13.07
N ASP A 25 7.77 -4.73 -13.27
CA ASP A 25 7.41 -4.15 -14.57
C ASP A 25 8.28 -2.90 -14.83
N ARG A 26 8.99 -2.88 -15.95
CA ARG A 26 9.88 -1.77 -16.33
C ARG A 26 9.11 -0.46 -16.52
N ALA A 27 7.91 -0.51 -17.12
CA ALA A 27 7.11 0.69 -17.35
C ALA A 27 6.68 1.31 -16.02
N LEU A 28 6.21 0.46 -15.08
CA LEU A 28 5.83 0.87 -13.72
C LEU A 28 7.00 1.48 -12.96
N PHE A 29 8.18 0.88 -13.08
CA PHE A 29 9.41 1.37 -12.43
C PHE A 29 9.78 2.76 -12.94
N TRP A 30 9.83 2.96 -14.26
CA TRP A 30 10.18 4.26 -14.85
C TRP A 30 9.13 5.33 -14.52
N LEU A 31 7.83 4.98 -14.53
CA LEU A 31 6.77 5.89 -14.12
C LEU A 31 6.96 6.34 -12.67
N PHE A 32 7.28 5.41 -11.78
CA PHE A 32 7.58 5.69 -10.36
C PHE A 32 8.76 6.67 -10.24
N VAL A 33 9.87 6.42 -10.97
CA VAL A 33 11.07 7.27 -10.94
C VAL A 33 10.73 8.69 -11.42
N VAL A 34 9.99 8.81 -12.54
CA VAL A 34 9.58 10.12 -13.08
C VAL A 34 8.74 10.89 -12.07
N LEU A 35 7.73 10.23 -11.47
CA LEU A 35 6.86 10.86 -10.46
C LEU A 35 7.65 11.29 -9.22
N LEU A 36 8.62 10.48 -8.81
CA LEU A 36 9.48 10.78 -7.66
C LEU A 36 10.35 12.02 -7.93
N LEU A 37 10.92 12.12 -9.14
CA LEU A 37 11.72 13.29 -9.55
C LEU A 37 10.87 14.57 -9.63
N ILE A 38 9.67 14.47 -10.20
CA ILE A 38 8.71 15.58 -10.26
C ILE A 38 8.36 16.03 -8.83
N GLY A 39 8.09 15.07 -7.94
CA GLY A 39 7.79 15.34 -6.54
C GLY A 39 8.92 16.05 -5.82
N LEU A 40 10.16 15.59 -6.02
CA LEU A 40 11.36 16.21 -5.42
C LEU A 40 11.53 17.66 -5.87
N VAL A 41 11.36 17.94 -7.17
CA VAL A 41 11.44 19.30 -7.72
C VAL A 41 10.31 20.18 -7.16
N ALA A 42 9.09 19.66 -7.11
CA ALA A 42 7.92 20.40 -6.63
C ALA A 42 8.05 20.75 -5.13
N VAL A 43 8.46 19.79 -4.30
CA VAL A 43 8.65 20.00 -2.85
C VAL A 43 9.79 20.99 -2.61
N THR A 44 10.90 20.84 -3.33
CA THR A 44 12.05 21.76 -3.23
C THR A 44 11.61 23.19 -3.57
N SER A 45 10.96 23.37 -4.71
CA SER A 45 10.50 24.68 -5.19
C SER A 45 9.53 25.34 -4.20
N ALA A 46 8.56 24.58 -3.70
CA ALA A 46 7.53 25.08 -2.78
C ALA A 46 8.12 25.43 -1.40
N SER A 47 9.16 24.72 -0.96
CA SER A 47 9.72 24.89 0.39
C SER A 47 10.82 25.97 0.47
N MET A 48 11.38 26.43 -0.66
CA MET A 48 12.47 27.42 -0.69
C MET A 48 12.15 28.71 0.09
N PRO A 49 11.00 29.39 -0.13
CA PRO A 49 10.74 30.65 0.58
C PRO A 49 10.61 30.47 2.10
N TYR A 50 10.00 29.36 2.53
CA TYR A 50 9.84 29.03 3.96
C TYR A 50 11.19 28.66 4.59
N SER A 51 11.99 27.87 3.87
CA SER A 51 13.31 27.39 4.30
C SER A 51 14.27 28.56 4.54
N ALA A 52 14.31 29.50 3.60
CA ALA A 52 15.16 30.72 3.69
C ALA A 52 14.79 31.58 4.90
N ARG A 53 13.49 31.72 5.20
CA ARG A 53 13.01 32.57 6.30
C ARG A 53 13.25 31.96 7.69
N VAL A 54 13.10 30.63 7.83
CA VAL A 54 13.11 29.97 9.14
C VAL A 54 14.50 29.41 9.49
N PHE A 55 15.21 28.85 8.51
CA PHE A 55 16.47 28.14 8.73
C PHE A 55 17.70 28.89 8.18
N ASN A 56 17.47 30.01 7.53
CA ASN A 56 18.54 30.82 6.87
C ASN A 56 19.36 30.00 5.84
N ASP A 57 18.76 28.89 5.35
CA ASP A 57 19.31 27.98 4.32
C ASP A 57 18.18 27.63 3.36
N THR A 58 18.26 28.12 2.12
CA THR A 58 17.25 27.93 1.08
C THR A 58 17.00 26.44 0.78
N PHE A 59 18.05 25.63 0.91
CA PHE A 59 18.00 24.20 0.54
C PHE A 59 17.87 23.24 1.74
N TYR A 60 17.53 23.75 2.93
CA TYR A 60 17.40 22.92 4.13
C TYR A 60 16.44 21.72 3.92
N PHE A 61 15.23 22.01 3.44
CA PHE A 61 14.23 20.95 3.19
C PHE A 61 14.61 20.06 2.00
N ALA A 62 15.21 20.62 0.96
CA ALA A 62 15.67 19.85 -0.21
C ALA A 62 16.72 18.79 0.18
N LYS A 63 17.69 19.15 1.01
CA LYS A 63 18.70 18.21 1.53
C LYS A 63 18.06 17.07 2.34
N ARG A 64 17.12 17.44 3.21
CA ARG A 64 16.38 16.47 4.06
C ARG A 64 15.51 15.55 3.19
N ASP A 65 14.82 16.09 2.21
CA ASP A 65 13.97 15.32 1.29
C ASP A 65 14.81 14.37 0.44
N ALA A 66 15.97 14.79 -0.03
CA ALA A 66 16.91 13.93 -0.76
C ALA A 66 17.35 12.71 0.09
N VAL A 67 17.59 12.91 1.39
CA VAL A 67 17.92 11.81 2.32
C VAL A 67 16.74 10.84 2.43
N TYR A 68 15.51 11.36 2.56
CA TYR A 68 14.31 10.52 2.62
C TYR A 68 14.11 9.73 1.31
N VAL A 69 14.36 10.35 0.17
CA VAL A 69 14.28 9.69 -1.15
C VAL A 69 15.29 8.54 -1.24
N LEU A 70 16.54 8.77 -0.84
CA LEU A 70 17.56 7.71 -0.83
C LEU A 70 17.18 6.55 0.11
N LEU A 71 16.67 6.88 1.31
CA LEU A 71 16.21 5.87 2.27
C LEU A 71 15.02 5.08 1.72
N SER A 72 14.07 5.76 1.05
CA SER A 72 12.90 5.10 0.47
C SER A 72 13.30 4.16 -0.67
N LEU A 73 14.25 4.57 -1.52
CA LEU A 73 14.78 3.71 -2.60
C LEU A 73 15.51 2.49 -2.03
N ALA A 74 16.31 2.67 -0.98
CA ALA A 74 16.99 1.58 -0.30
C ALA A 74 15.97 0.59 0.31
N THR A 75 14.95 1.11 1.00
CA THR A 75 13.87 0.29 1.59
C THR A 75 13.09 -0.44 0.50
N CYS A 76 12.78 0.25 -0.59
CA CYS A 76 12.11 -0.36 -1.76
C CYS A 76 12.93 -1.53 -2.32
N TYR A 77 14.22 -1.33 -2.52
CA TYR A 77 15.13 -2.36 -3.01
C TYR A 77 15.16 -3.57 -2.07
N LEU A 78 15.24 -3.34 -0.75
CA LEU A 78 15.24 -4.42 0.25
C LEU A 78 13.90 -5.18 0.25
N THR A 79 12.78 -4.48 0.17
CA THR A 79 11.45 -5.11 0.15
C THR A 79 11.21 -5.93 -1.12
N LEU A 80 11.77 -5.51 -2.26
CA LEU A 80 11.69 -6.28 -3.51
C LEU A 80 12.42 -7.63 -3.44
N GLN A 81 13.40 -7.78 -2.55
CA GLN A 81 14.11 -9.05 -2.36
C GLN A 81 13.32 -10.06 -1.52
N ILE A 82 12.27 -9.60 -0.82
CA ILE A 82 11.44 -10.47 0.02
C ILE A 82 10.36 -11.12 -0.86
N SER A 83 10.31 -12.45 -0.89
CA SER A 83 9.33 -13.18 -1.69
C SER A 83 7.91 -12.96 -1.17
N SER A 84 6.93 -13.00 -2.08
CA SER A 84 5.50 -12.87 -1.74
C SER A 84 5.06 -13.92 -0.71
N SER A 85 5.64 -15.12 -0.76
CA SER A 85 5.36 -16.18 0.19
C SER A 85 5.80 -15.82 1.62
N GLN A 86 6.89 -15.06 1.77
CA GLN A 86 7.33 -14.58 3.08
C GLN A 86 6.40 -13.49 3.62
N TRP A 87 5.97 -12.55 2.77
CA TRP A 87 4.98 -11.54 3.13
C TRP A 87 3.67 -12.20 3.59
N GLU A 88 3.25 -13.26 2.89
CA GLU A 88 2.07 -14.04 3.25
C GLU A 88 2.21 -14.72 4.62
N LYS A 89 3.38 -15.21 4.98
CA LYS A 89 3.64 -15.81 6.31
C LYS A 89 3.68 -14.76 7.42
N TRP A 90 4.14 -13.56 7.11
CA TRP A 90 4.34 -12.48 8.09
C TRP A 90 3.14 -11.54 8.23
N HIS A 91 2.08 -11.68 7.41
CA HIS A 91 0.96 -10.73 7.37
C HIS A 91 0.36 -10.41 8.76
N ALA A 92 0.16 -11.44 9.60
CA ALA A 92 -0.42 -11.26 10.95
C ALA A 92 0.55 -10.56 11.89
N LYS A 93 1.85 -10.86 11.81
CA LYS A 93 2.90 -10.20 12.63
C LYS A 93 3.04 -8.73 12.24
N VAL A 94 3.06 -8.44 10.94
CA VAL A 94 3.13 -7.07 10.40
C VAL A 94 1.90 -6.27 10.82
N PHE A 95 0.72 -6.90 10.78
CA PHE A 95 -0.55 -6.27 11.22
C PHE A 95 -0.54 -5.96 12.73
N LEU A 96 -0.10 -6.92 13.54
CA LEU A 96 0.03 -6.72 14.99
C LEU A 96 1.02 -5.61 15.32
N LEU A 97 2.16 -5.59 14.62
CA LEU A 97 3.17 -4.53 14.76
C LEU A 97 2.58 -3.15 14.43
N ALA A 98 1.75 -3.07 13.38
CA ALA A 98 1.08 -1.80 13.02
C ALA A 98 0.16 -1.31 14.15
N ILE A 99 -0.61 -2.21 14.77
CA ILE A 99 -1.47 -1.85 15.91
C ILE A 99 -0.61 -1.32 17.08
N VAL A 100 0.47 -2.03 17.42
CA VAL A 100 1.39 -1.62 18.50
C VAL A 100 1.96 -0.23 18.21
N LEU A 101 2.40 0.03 16.97
CA LEU A 101 2.96 1.33 16.56
C LEU A 101 1.90 2.45 16.63
N LEU A 102 0.65 2.16 16.26
CA LEU A 102 -0.45 3.13 16.37
C LEU A 102 -0.79 3.47 17.81
N ILE A 103 -0.75 2.49 18.71
CA ILE A 103 -0.96 2.71 20.16
C ILE A 103 0.22 3.52 20.72
N LEU A 104 1.44 3.16 20.33
CA LEU A 104 2.67 3.79 20.81
C LEU A 104 2.71 5.29 20.41
N VAL A 105 2.32 5.65 19.19
CA VAL A 105 2.32 7.05 18.76
C VAL A 105 1.28 7.90 19.51
N LEU A 106 0.18 7.32 19.97
CA LEU A 106 -0.80 8.03 20.80
C LEU A 106 -0.19 8.45 22.15
N GLY A 107 0.70 7.60 22.71
CA GLY A 107 1.41 7.87 23.96
C GLY A 107 2.58 8.84 23.80
N ILE A 108 3.55 8.46 22.98
CA ILE A 108 4.85 9.15 22.85
C ILE A 108 5.01 10.01 21.59
N GLY A 109 3.97 10.07 20.73
CA GLY A 109 4.04 10.81 19.47
C GLY A 109 4.22 12.31 19.66
N THR A 110 5.01 12.92 18.77
CA THR A 110 5.17 14.38 18.73
C THR A 110 3.92 15.03 18.14
N SER A 111 3.44 16.05 18.84
CA SER A 111 2.27 16.80 18.42
C SER A 111 2.67 17.83 17.35
N VAL A 112 2.10 17.69 16.16
CA VAL A 112 2.24 18.65 15.06
C VAL A 112 0.85 19.11 14.67
N ASN A 113 0.60 20.40 14.79
CA ASN A 113 -0.71 21.02 14.52
C ASN A 113 -1.84 20.37 15.34
N GLY A 114 -1.57 20.03 16.60
CA GLY A 114 -2.57 19.47 17.53
C GLY A 114 -2.82 17.96 17.38
N ALA A 115 -2.12 17.28 16.49
CA ALA A 115 -2.29 15.84 16.26
C ALA A 115 -0.98 15.08 16.48
N LYS A 116 -1.04 14.00 17.26
CA LYS A 116 0.10 13.11 17.54
C LYS A 116 0.17 12.01 16.47
N ARG A 117 0.85 12.28 15.36
CA ARG A 117 0.91 11.37 14.20
C ARG A 117 2.33 10.87 13.90
N TRP A 118 3.34 11.48 14.52
CA TRP A 118 4.74 11.26 14.17
C TRP A 118 5.54 10.75 15.36
N ILE A 119 6.41 9.77 15.13
CA ILE A 119 7.43 9.35 16.08
C ILE A 119 8.75 9.96 15.58
N SER A 120 9.31 10.90 16.36
CA SER A 120 10.58 11.52 16.02
C SER A 120 11.73 10.62 16.47
N LEU A 121 12.53 10.20 15.50
CA LEU A 121 13.73 9.39 15.73
C LEU A 121 15.00 10.25 15.60
N GLY A 122 14.88 11.52 15.96
CA GLY A 122 15.94 12.51 15.82
C GLY A 122 15.93 13.14 14.43
N ILE A 123 16.79 12.68 13.53
CA ILE A 123 16.89 13.19 12.17
C ILE A 123 15.68 12.77 11.32
N LEU A 124 15.13 11.60 11.59
CA LEU A 124 14.03 11.00 10.83
C LEU A 124 12.71 11.08 11.61
N ASN A 125 11.64 11.37 10.90
CA ASN A 125 10.28 11.31 11.44
C ASN A 125 9.56 10.11 10.80
N PHE A 126 9.08 9.21 11.64
CA PHE A 126 8.35 8.01 11.21
C PHE A 126 6.85 8.20 11.48
N GLN A 127 6.03 7.91 10.49
CA GLN A 127 4.56 7.98 10.62
C GLN A 127 3.97 6.56 10.63
N PRO A 128 3.50 6.08 11.80
CA PRO A 128 2.92 4.73 11.89
C PRO A 128 1.70 4.48 10.99
N ALA A 129 0.96 5.53 10.64
CA ALA A 129 -0.18 5.44 9.71
C ALA A 129 0.23 4.90 8.33
N GLU A 130 1.42 5.30 7.83
CA GLU A 130 1.93 4.80 6.54
C GLU A 130 2.23 3.30 6.60
N PHE A 131 2.84 2.87 7.71
CA PHE A 131 3.10 1.44 7.95
C PHE A 131 1.80 0.66 8.11
N ALA A 132 0.76 1.24 8.75
CA ALA A 132 -0.54 0.60 8.94
C ALA A 132 -1.25 0.34 7.60
N LYS A 133 -1.10 1.24 6.61
CA LYS A 133 -1.66 1.06 5.26
C LYS A 133 -1.02 -0.16 4.56
N LEU A 134 0.31 -0.28 4.66
CA LEU A 134 1.04 -1.45 4.15
C LEU A 134 0.59 -2.75 4.85
N ALA A 135 0.52 -2.71 6.19
CA ALA A 135 0.12 -3.86 7.02
C ALA A 135 -1.30 -4.34 6.66
N LEU A 136 -2.24 -3.40 6.48
CA LEU A 136 -3.60 -3.72 6.06
C LEU A 136 -3.61 -4.38 4.67
N THR A 137 -2.88 -3.81 3.71
CA THR A 137 -2.79 -4.35 2.34
C THR A 137 -2.27 -5.80 2.36
N CYS A 138 -1.18 -6.06 3.10
CA CYS A 138 -0.61 -7.40 3.23
C CYS A 138 -1.58 -8.37 3.89
N PHE A 139 -2.27 -7.93 4.94
CA PHE A 139 -3.26 -8.74 5.66
C PHE A 139 -4.44 -9.10 4.75
N LEU A 140 -5.01 -8.11 4.06
CA LEU A 140 -6.14 -8.31 3.16
C LEU A 140 -5.77 -9.21 1.97
N ALA A 141 -4.58 -9.01 1.39
CA ALA A 141 -4.09 -9.86 0.29
C ALA A 141 -4.01 -11.32 0.72
N SER A 142 -3.42 -11.58 1.89
CA SER A 142 -3.34 -12.94 2.47
C SER A 142 -4.73 -13.50 2.79
N TYR A 143 -5.62 -12.68 3.35
CA TYR A 143 -6.99 -13.08 3.70
C TYR A 143 -7.78 -13.50 2.45
N PHE A 144 -7.77 -12.69 1.40
CA PHE A 144 -8.49 -12.95 0.16
C PHE A 144 -7.93 -14.17 -0.60
N THR A 145 -6.62 -14.37 -0.55
CA THR A 145 -5.97 -15.53 -1.20
C THR A 145 -6.35 -16.83 -0.49
N ARG A 146 -6.32 -16.85 0.85
CA ARG A 146 -6.56 -18.07 1.63
C ARG A 146 -8.03 -18.42 1.80
N ARG A 147 -8.91 -17.42 1.82
CA ARG A 147 -10.34 -17.61 2.11
C ARG A 147 -11.24 -17.19 0.97
N TYR A 148 -10.75 -17.36 -0.24
CA TYR A 148 -11.44 -16.99 -1.47
C TYR A 148 -12.85 -17.55 -1.55
N ASP A 149 -13.01 -18.87 -1.35
CA ASP A 149 -14.30 -19.56 -1.44
C ASP A 149 -15.27 -19.16 -0.31
N GLU A 150 -14.75 -18.86 0.88
CA GLU A 150 -15.56 -18.41 2.03
C GLU A 150 -16.11 -17.00 1.82
N VAL A 151 -15.28 -16.10 1.30
CA VAL A 151 -15.67 -14.69 1.05
C VAL A 151 -16.80 -14.63 0.01
N ARG A 152 -16.81 -15.58 -0.92
CA ARG A 152 -17.82 -15.68 -1.96
C ARG A 152 -19.12 -16.32 -1.48
N GLY A 153 -19.03 -17.36 -0.65
CA GLY A 153 -20.19 -18.15 -0.23
C GLY A 153 -20.96 -17.59 0.96
N LYS A 154 -20.33 -16.75 1.77
CA LYS A 154 -20.91 -16.27 3.03
C LYS A 154 -20.79 -14.75 3.16
N LYS A 155 -21.92 -14.06 3.29
CA LYS A 155 -22.00 -12.60 3.51
C LYS A 155 -21.16 -12.13 4.72
N PHE A 156 -21.09 -12.95 5.76
CA PHE A 156 -20.31 -12.66 6.97
C PHE A 156 -18.80 -12.64 6.73
N SER A 157 -18.29 -13.42 5.79
CA SER A 157 -16.86 -13.44 5.47
C SER A 157 -16.42 -12.19 4.73
N ALA A 158 -17.33 -11.56 3.98
CA ALA A 158 -17.08 -10.27 3.32
C ALA A 158 -17.03 -9.10 4.32
N ALA A 159 -17.63 -9.26 5.52
CA ALA A 159 -17.59 -8.22 6.56
C ALA A 159 -16.26 -8.17 7.33
N LYS A 160 -15.50 -9.26 7.40
CA LYS A 160 -14.22 -9.34 8.15
C LYS A 160 -13.18 -8.31 7.71
N PRO A 161 -12.95 -8.07 6.41
CA PRO A 161 -12.05 -6.99 5.96
C PRO A 161 -12.41 -5.62 6.55
N PHE A 162 -13.70 -5.30 6.64
CA PHE A 162 -14.16 -4.03 7.19
C PHE A 162 -13.97 -3.95 8.70
N ILE A 163 -14.10 -5.07 9.42
CA ILE A 163 -13.83 -5.13 10.86
C ILE A 163 -12.33 -4.86 11.10
N VAL A 164 -11.46 -5.50 10.33
CA VAL A 164 -9.99 -5.33 10.43
C VAL A 164 -9.60 -3.87 10.10
N MET A 165 -10.18 -3.32 9.03
CA MET A 165 -10.00 -1.90 8.67
C MET A 165 -10.49 -0.98 9.79
N GLY A 166 -11.66 -1.31 10.36
CA GLY A 166 -12.27 -0.52 11.45
C GLY A 166 -11.39 -0.44 12.69
N VAL A 167 -10.71 -1.55 13.04
CA VAL A 167 -9.76 -1.56 14.18
C VAL A 167 -8.63 -0.53 13.95
N LEU A 168 -8.02 -0.54 12.77
CA LEU A 168 -6.97 0.46 12.44
C LEU A 168 -7.57 1.88 12.35
N GLY A 169 -8.76 1.99 11.76
CA GLY A 169 -9.48 3.25 11.59
C GLY A 169 -9.76 3.95 12.91
N ILE A 170 -10.16 3.21 13.95
CA ILE A 170 -10.40 3.75 15.30
C ILE A 170 -9.13 4.41 15.85
N PHE A 171 -7.97 3.76 15.71
CA PHE A 171 -6.69 4.33 16.16
C PHE A 171 -6.29 5.57 15.36
N LEU A 172 -6.55 5.58 14.05
CA LEU A 172 -6.24 6.74 13.19
C LEU A 172 -7.18 7.92 13.48
N LEU A 173 -8.44 7.64 13.74
CA LEU A 173 -9.42 8.70 14.14
C LEU A 173 -9.07 9.28 15.52
N ALA A 174 -8.52 8.46 16.42
CA ALA A 174 -7.99 8.92 17.72
C ALA A 174 -6.77 9.84 17.54
N GLN A 175 -6.09 9.78 16.39
CA GLN A 175 -4.97 10.67 16.02
C GLN A 175 -5.40 11.86 15.16
N PRO A 176 -6.67 12.24 15.11
CA PRO A 176 -7.41 13.05 14.10
C PRO A 176 -6.83 12.95 12.68
N ASP A 177 -6.61 11.70 12.18
CA ASP A 177 -6.06 11.47 10.84
C ASP A 177 -7.15 10.92 9.89
N LEU A 178 -8.03 11.82 9.46
CA LEU A 178 -9.11 11.51 8.51
C LEU A 178 -8.54 11.05 7.16
N GLY A 179 -7.44 11.66 6.70
CA GLY A 179 -6.82 11.34 5.42
C GLY A 179 -6.40 9.88 5.33
N SER A 180 -5.62 9.40 6.31
CA SER A 180 -5.19 8.00 6.36
C SER A 180 -6.37 7.04 6.53
N THR A 181 -7.40 7.43 7.29
CA THR A 181 -8.62 6.62 7.48
C THR A 181 -9.36 6.41 6.15
N VAL A 182 -9.50 7.48 5.36
CA VAL A 182 -10.14 7.41 4.02
C VAL A 182 -9.31 6.49 3.11
N VAL A 183 -7.98 6.60 3.15
CA VAL A 183 -7.10 5.73 2.34
C VAL A 183 -7.27 4.26 2.74
N LEU A 184 -7.37 3.93 4.06
CA LEU A 184 -7.63 2.55 4.51
C LEU A 184 -8.96 2.03 3.95
N PHE A 185 -9.99 2.89 3.95
CA PHE A 185 -11.31 2.55 3.41
C PHE A 185 -11.21 2.24 1.90
N VAL A 186 -10.52 3.13 1.15
CA VAL A 186 -10.33 2.96 -0.30
C VAL A 186 -9.55 1.68 -0.61
N ILE A 187 -8.49 1.38 0.16
CA ILE A 187 -7.71 0.14 0.02
C ILE A 187 -8.62 -1.09 0.24
N THR A 188 -9.36 -1.10 1.34
CA THR A 188 -10.23 -2.25 1.71
C THR A 188 -11.32 -2.48 0.66
N PHE A 189 -12.00 -1.41 0.29
CA PHE A 189 -13.07 -1.45 -0.72
C PHE A 189 -12.52 -1.83 -2.10
N GLY A 190 -11.41 -1.23 -2.48
CA GLY A 190 -10.73 -1.50 -3.76
C GLY A 190 -10.31 -2.97 -3.88
N MET A 191 -9.73 -3.53 -2.85
CA MET A 191 -9.32 -4.93 -2.82
C MET A 191 -10.53 -5.88 -2.82
N LEU A 192 -11.58 -5.50 -2.19
CA LEU A 192 -12.84 -6.26 -2.24
C LEU A 192 -13.47 -6.21 -3.62
N UNK A 193 -13.43 -5.15 -4.14
CA UNK A 193 -13.92 -4.92 -5.42
C UNK A 193 -13.10 -5.54 -6.45
N UNK A 194 -11.93 -5.79 -6.28
CA UNK A 194 -11.09 -6.46 -7.14
C UNK A 194 -11.17 -7.91 -6.99
N UNK A 195 -11.57 -8.36 -5.99
CA UNK A 195 -11.77 -9.69 -5.73
C UNK A 195 -13.05 -10.23 -6.26
N UNK A 196 -13.88 -9.49 -6.48
CA UNK A 196 -15.09 -9.83 -6.99
C UNK A 196 -15.10 -10.10 -8.46
N PRO A 197 -14.65 -9.20 -9.28
CA PRO A 197 -14.61 -9.55 -10.72
C PRO A 197 -13.61 -10.65 -11.07
N LEU A 198 -12.45 -10.63 -10.43
CA LEU A 198 -11.45 -11.70 -10.64
C LEU A 198 -12.04 -13.08 -10.26
N ALA A 199 -12.83 -13.09 -9.22
CA ALA A 199 -13.57 -14.28 -8.78
C ALA A 199 -14.55 -14.78 -9.85
N CYS A 200 -15.34 -13.88 -10.41
CA CYS A 200 -16.29 -14.21 -11.49
C CYS A 200 -15.58 -14.67 -12.76
N PHE A 201 -14.45 -14.05 -13.07
CA PHE A 201 -13.64 -14.40 -14.26
C PHE A 201 -13.04 -15.82 -14.11
N LEU A 202 -12.39 -16.09 -12.99
CA LEU A 202 -11.77 -17.41 -12.75
C LEU A 202 -12.83 -18.53 -12.70
N LEU A 203 -14.02 -18.25 -12.20
CA LEU A 203 -15.12 -19.21 -12.19
C LEU A 203 -15.64 -19.49 -13.58
N SER A 204 -15.84 -18.47 -14.40
CA SER A 204 -16.30 -18.68 -15.78
C SER A 204 -15.26 -19.50 -16.55
N VAL A 205 -13.96 -19.26 -16.36
CA VAL A 205 -12.89 -20.06 -16.97
C VAL A 205 -12.94 -21.51 -16.48
N ARG A 206 -13.21 -21.73 -15.17
CA ARG A 206 -13.29 -23.07 -14.59
C ARG A 206 -14.53 -23.84 -15.04
N ILE A 207 -15.69 -23.16 -15.13
CA ILE A 207 -16.94 -23.77 -15.63
C ILE A 207 -16.79 -24.12 -17.12
N PHE A 208 -16.22 -23.23 -17.92
CA PHE A 208 -15.98 -23.49 -19.35
C PHE A 208 -14.94 -24.61 -19.55
N GLY A 209 -13.91 -24.67 -18.70
CA GLY A 209 -12.91 -25.76 -18.73
C GLY A 209 -13.53 -27.13 -18.45
N ASN A 210 -14.46 -27.20 -17.49
CA ASN A 210 -15.14 -28.46 -17.12
C ASN A 210 -16.25 -28.86 -18.12
N LEU A 211 -16.71 -27.97 -18.98
CA LEU A 211 -17.72 -28.28 -20.00
C LEU A 211 -17.10 -28.89 -21.28
N PHE A 212 -15.77 -28.83 -21.41
CA PHE A 212 -15.06 -29.32 -22.60
C PHE A 212 -14.12 -30.51 -22.28
N CYS A 213 -14.18 -31.06 -21.08
CA CYS A 213 -13.64 -32.39 -20.72
C CYS A 213 -14.78 -33.39 -20.55
#